data_5b5e7c91b2c265a11ed76a91bbb80ba0
#
_entry.id   5b5e7c91b2c265a11ed76a91bbb80ba0
#
_cell.length_a   1.000
_cell.length_b   1.000
_cell.length_c   1.000
_cell.angle_alpha   90.00
_cell.angle_beta   90.00
_cell.angle_gamma   90.00
#
_symmetry.space_group_name_H-M   'P 1'
#
loop_
_entity.id
_entity.type
_entity.pdbx_description
1 polymer ?
#
loop_
_entity_poly.entity_id
_entity_poly.type
_entity_poly.pdbx_seq_one_letter_code
_entity_poly.pdbx_strand_id
1 'polypeptide(L)'
;MKLKREDFSVKEINIDRAVIEVQGGCNFDCTMCPQDKRTGGRHKGFLTKMSLIEFEDNVQDCARHGLNVVNLDGSGEATMNRNLPEYIKIVKRYDAKAVIFSNGFRMHGQFMKDCVDAGLDFFRFSFVGSTPEKYQEWMNNTRGSNYELIKKHVKEMMDYVKESGSDCVVETYHLITDNNNIEQELEQYKALVEELGCKTEIWKMHNWSGAYDIGETNARTGNVKTCGRPFSPDVVIRAGGVDGHRGAVHPCCQVLGR
;
A
#
# COMPACT_ATOMS: atom_id res chain seq x y z
N MET A 1 -0.51 26.04 31.79
CA MET A 1 0.78 25.36 32.00
C MET A 1 1.45 25.20 30.64
N LYS A 2 2.55 25.90 30.37
CA LYS A 2 3.31 25.71 29.12
C LYS A 2 4.25 24.53 29.36
N LEU A 3 4.02 23.40 28.69
CA LEU A 3 4.94 22.26 28.68
C LEU A 3 6.26 22.71 28.04
N LYS A 4 7.38 22.47 28.71
CA LYS A 4 8.71 22.73 28.18
C LYS A 4 9.22 21.49 27.45
N ARG A 5 10.11 21.69 26.46
CA ARG A 5 10.71 20.61 25.67
C ARG A 5 11.46 19.56 26.54
N GLU A 6 11.99 19.99 27.69
CA GLU A 6 12.65 19.17 28.71
C GLU A 6 11.71 18.23 29.49
N ASP A 7 10.37 18.49 29.43
CA ASP A 7 9.36 17.63 30.06
C ASP A 7 9.11 16.32 29.27
N PHE A 8 9.67 16.20 28.07
CA PHE A 8 9.59 15.04 27.21
C PHE A 8 10.96 14.36 27.12
N SER A 9 11.22 13.40 28.00
CA SER A 9 12.34 12.48 27.76
C SER A 9 11.97 11.61 26.56
N VAL A 10 12.54 11.90 25.39
CA VAL A 10 12.49 11.02 24.24
C VAL A 10 13.30 9.78 24.61
N LYS A 11 12.64 8.79 25.18
CA LYS A 11 13.19 7.43 25.22
C LYS A 11 13.38 6.98 23.77
N GLU A 12 14.39 6.17 23.54
CA GLU A 12 14.82 5.69 22.21
C GLU A 12 13.66 5.53 21.22
N ILE A 13 13.75 6.24 20.10
CA ILE A 13 12.82 6.08 18.98
C ILE A 13 13.09 4.69 18.40
N ASN A 14 12.07 3.84 18.39
CA ASN A 14 12.11 2.57 17.69
C ASN A 14 11.20 2.67 16.46
N ILE A 15 11.74 2.36 15.27
CA ILE A 15 11.00 2.30 14.00
C ILE A 15 11.09 0.88 13.48
N ASP A 16 10.04 0.10 13.68
CA ASP A 16 9.98 -1.27 13.15
C ASP A 16 9.59 -1.29 11.68
N ARG A 17 8.67 -0.41 11.28
CA ARG A 17 8.14 -0.35 9.91
C ARG A 17 8.12 1.07 9.38
N ALA A 18 8.62 1.25 8.16
CA ALA A 18 8.46 2.49 7.41
C ALA A 18 7.60 2.26 6.15
N VAL A 19 6.58 3.08 5.97
CA VAL A 19 5.86 3.20 4.69
C VAL A 19 6.47 4.38 3.95
N ILE A 20 7.22 4.11 2.89
CA ILE A 20 7.93 5.15 2.12
C ILE A 20 7.35 5.23 0.73
N GLU A 21 6.63 6.29 0.44
CA GLU A 21 5.98 6.52 -0.84
C GLU A 21 6.99 6.86 -1.92
N VAL A 22 7.24 5.93 -2.84
CA VAL A 22 8.18 6.13 -3.96
C VAL A 22 7.52 6.78 -5.18
N GLN A 23 6.18 6.77 -5.25
CA GLN A 23 5.39 7.28 -6.36
C GLN A 23 4.05 7.82 -5.84
N GLY A 24 3.79 9.11 -6.07
CA GLY A 24 2.56 9.76 -5.63
C GLY A 24 1.38 9.67 -6.61
N GLY A 25 1.64 9.36 -7.88
CA GLY A 25 0.59 9.18 -8.90
C GLY A 25 0.10 7.75 -8.98
N CYS A 26 -1.13 7.56 -9.46
CA CYS A 26 -1.74 6.25 -9.69
C CYS A 26 -2.37 6.20 -11.10
N ASN A 27 -2.37 5.02 -11.71
CA ASN A 27 -3.00 4.73 -12.99
C ASN A 27 -4.44 4.21 -12.86
N PHE A 28 -4.96 4.09 -11.62
CA PHE A 28 -6.34 3.72 -11.32
C PHE A 28 -7.04 4.85 -10.57
N ASP A 29 -8.37 4.94 -10.74
CA ASP A 29 -9.29 5.83 -10.02
C ASP A 29 -10.26 4.97 -9.20
N CYS A 30 -9.73 4.12 -8.30
CA CYS A 30 -10.54 3.18 -7.51
C CYS A 30 -11.59 3.91 -6.68
N THR A 31 -12.82 3.40 -6.71
CA THR A 31 -13.98 3.98 -6.02
C THR A 31 -13.74 4.18 -4.52
N MET A 32 -13.05 3.23 -3.86
CA MET A 32 -12.76 3.27 -2.44
C MET A 32 -11.50 4.07 -2.08
N CYS A 33 -10.76 4.60 -3.06
CA CYS A 33 -9.52 5.30 -2.80
C CYS A 33 -9.75 6.80 -2.64
N PRO A 34 -9.15 7.48 -1.63
CA PRO A 34 -9.31 8.92 -1.45
C PRO A 34 -8.69 9.76 -2.57
N GLN A 35 -8.02 9.14 -3.53
CA GLN A 35 -7.55 9.79 -4.76
C GLN A 35 -8.62 9.87 -5.85
N ASP A 36 -9.77 9.22 -5.68
CA ASP A 36 -10.89 9.34 -6.61
C ASP A 36 -11.33 10.81 -6.75
N LYS A 37 -11.48 11.25 -7.98
CA LYS A 37 -11.89 12.61 -8.34
C LYS A 37 -13.24 13.01 -7.74
N ARG A 38 -14.11 12.03 -7.44
CA ARG A 38 -15.44 12.26 -6.84
C ARG A 38 -15.37 12.78 -5.41
N THR A 39 -14.28 12.51 -4.68
CA THR A 39 -14.09 12.94 -3.29
C THR A 39 -13.17 14.14 -3.16
N GLY A 40 -12.87 14.83 -4.27
CA GLY A 40 -11.96 15.97 -4.29
C GLY A 40 -10.51 15.61 -4.49
N GLY A 41 -10.19 14.32 -4.58
CA GLY A 41 -8.91 13.78 -5.00
C GLY A 41 -7.69 14.28 -4.21
N ARG A 42 -6.54 13.77 -4.57
CA ARG A 42 -5.27 14.22 -4.04
C ARG A 42 -4.82 15.51 -4.73
N HIS A 43 -4.30 16.48 -3.99
CA HIS A 43 -3.70 17.68 -4.56
C HIS A 43 -2.60 17.31 -5.57
N LYS A 44 -2.56 18.01 -6.72
CA LYS A 44 -1.55 17.79 -7.78
C LYS A 44 -0.10 17.84 -7.27
N GLY A 45 0.18 18.55 -6.18
CA GLY A 45 1.49 18.62 -5.54
C GLY A 45 2.02 17.30 -4.96
N PHE A 46 1.15 16.29 -4.79
CA PHE A 46 1.54 14.96 -4.31
C PHE A 46 1.84 13.94 -5.43
N LEU A 47 1.80 14.35 -6.70
CA LEU A 47 2.12 13.50 -7.86
C LEU A 47 3.63 13.39 -8.12
N THR A 48 4.44 13.51 -7.09
CA THR A 48 5.90 13.48 -7.20
C THR A 48 6.45 12.06 -7.06
N LYS A 49 7.68 11.88 -7.55
CA LYS A 49 8.48 10.68 -7.31
C LYS A 49 9.57 11.04 -6.29
N MET A 50 9.80 10.16 -5.35
CA MET A 50 10.98 10.25 -4.49
C MET A 50 12.22 9.90 -5.34
N SER A 51 13.32 10.60 -5.19
CA SER A 51 14.58 10.21 -5.82
C SER A 51 15.21 9.02 -5.07
N LEU A 52 16.10 8.27 -5.75
CA LEU A 52 16.80 7.16 -5.11
C LEU A 52 17.66 7.61 -3.93
N ILE A 53 18.30 8.78 -4.05
CA ILE A 53 19.14 9.36 -2.98
C ILE A 53 18.27 9.69 -1.76
N GLU A 54 17.18 10.43 -1.98
CA GLU A 54 16.24 10.79 -0.91
C GLU A 54 15.63 9.57 -0.23
N PHE A 55 15.32 8.53 -1.01
CA PHE A 55 14.81 7.27 -0.50
C PHE A 55 15.85 6.56 0.37
N GLU A 56 17.09 6.47 -0.11
CA GLU A 56 18.17 5.83 0.63
C GLU A 56 18.47 6.56 1.94
N ASP A 57 18.49 7.89 1.94
CA ASP A 57 18.66 8.71 3.14
C ASP A 57 17.55 8.39 4.17
N ASN A 58 16.29 8.30 3.73
CA ASN A 58 15.17 7.96 4.60
C ASN A 58 15.27 6.53 5.17
N VAL A 59 15.64 5.55 4.32
CA VAL A 59 15.83 4.16 4.78
C VAL A 59 16.98 4.08 5.77
N GLN A 60 18.08 4.77 5.50
CA GLN A 60 19.24 4.81 6.41
C GLN A 60 18.88 5.40 7.77
N ASP A 61 18.12 6.49 7.77
CA ASP A 61 17.69 7.12 9.03
C ASP A 61 16.77 6.19 9.82
N CYS A 62 15.81 5.55 9.16
CA CYS A 62 14.95 4.56 9.83
C CYS A 62 15.76 3.34 10.33
N ALA A 63 16.76 2.88 9.58
CA ALA A 63 17.59 1.73 9.95
C ALA A 63 18.39 1.96 11.23
N ARG A 64 18.83 3.20 11.50
CA ARG A 64 19.48 3.60 12.78
C ARG A 64 18.56 3.43 13.99
N HIS A 65 17.25 3.30 13.75
CA HIS A 65 16.21 3.16 14.76
C HIS A 65 15.53 1.78 14.77
N GLY A 66 16.14 0.76 14.15
CA GLY A 66 15.68 -0.64 14.25
C GLY A 66 14.70 -1.09 13.17
N LEU A 67 14.75 -0.48 11.98
CA LEU A 67 13.89 -0.79 10.83
C LEU A 67 13.99 -2.28 10.41
N ASN A 68 12.82 -2.95 10.35
CA ASN A 68 12.72 -4.33 9.87
C ASN A 68 11.94 -4.44 8.55
N VAL A 69 11.02 -3.51 8.27
CA VAL A 69 10.13 -3.60 7.12
C VAL A 69 9.98 -2.24 6.44
N VAL A 70 10.15 -2.20 5.12
CA VAL A 70 9.81 -1.05 4.29
C VAL A 70 8.67 -1.40 3.35
N ASN A 71 7.54 -0.72 3.50
CA ASN A 71 6.48 -0.71 2.51
C ASN A 71 6.80 0.39 1.47
N LEU A 72 6.93 -0.01 0.20
CA LEU A 72 7.25 0.89 -0.92
C LEU A 72 6.00 1.52 -1.57
N ASP A 73 4.89 1.42 -0.89
CA ASP A 73 3.59 1.94 -1.31
C ASP A 73 3.23 3.23 -0.58
N GLY A 74 2.10 3.79 -0.92
CA GLY A 74 1.60 5.01 -0.30
C GLY A 74 0.25 5.37 -0.86
N SER A 75 0.07 6.63 -1.22
CA SER A 75 -1.17 7.08 -1.86
C SER A 75 -1.15 6.90 -3.38
N GLY A 76 0.00 6.61 -3.97
CA GLY A 76 0.17 6.33 -5.41
C GLY A 76 0.29 4.85 -5.71
N GLU A 77 0.71 4.56 -6.94
CA GLU A 77 0.98 3.21 -7.42
C GLU A 77 2.48 3.03 -7.63
N ALA A 78 3.13 2.27 -6.75
CA ALA A 78 4.58 2.09 -6.75
C ALA A 78 5.10 1.50 -8.07
N THR A 79 4.34 0.59 -8.70
CA THR A 79 4.76 -0.06 -9.95
C THR A 79 4.77 0.87 -11.17
N MET A 80 4.25 2.10 -11.05
CA MET A 80 4.45 3.14 -12.05
C MET A 80 5.86 3.71 -12.06
N ASN A 81 6.62 3.52 -11.00
CA ASN A 81 8.01 3.93 -10.92
C ASN A 81 8.91 2.84 -11.52
N ARG A 82 9.50 3.11 -12.68
CA ARG A 82 10.36 2.14 -13.39
C ARG A 82 11.63 1.76 -12.61
N ASN A 83 12.02 2.58 -11.65
CA ASN A 83 13.19 2.33 -10.81
C ASN A 83 12.83 1.46 -9.57
N LEU A 84 11.61 0.89 -9.51
CA LEU A 84 11.17 0.08 -8.37
C LEU A 84 12.16 -1.02 -7.96
N PRO A 85 12.80 -1.77 -8.90
CA PRO A 85 13.83 -2.73 -8.52
C PRO A 85 15.00 -2.11 -7.76
N GLU A 86 15.41 -0.87 -8.10
CA GLU A 86 16.50 -0.18 -7.40
C GLU A 86 16.11 0.24 -5.98
N TYR A 87 14.86 0.66 -5.76
CA TYR A 87 14.36 0.92 -4.41
C TYR A 87 14.33 -0.37 -3.55
N ILE A 88 13.93 -1.50 -4.13
CA ILE A 88 13.98 -2.81 -3.46
C ILE A 88 15.42 -3.15 -3.06
N LYS A 89 16.40 -3.02 -3.96
CA LYS A 89 17.81 -3.26 -3.67
C LYS A 89 18.33 -2.34 -2.55
N ILE A 90 17.89 -1.08 -2.50
CA ILE A 90 18.23 -0.18 -1.39
C ILE A 90 17.74 -0.77 -0.07
N VAL A 91 16.47 -1.16 0.02
CA VAL A 91 15.92 -1.78 1.23
C VAL A 91 16.74 -2.99 1.67
N LYS A 92 17.11 -3.86 0.73
CA LYS A 92 17.90 -5.07 1.03
C LYS A 92 19.31 -4.77 1.55
N ARG A 93 19.92 -3.64 1.17
CA ARG A 93 21.23 -3.22 1.72
C ARG A 93 21.19 -2.90 3.23
N TYR A 94 20.01 -2.63 3.76
CA TYR A 94 19.80 -2.34 5.18
C TYR A 94 19.16 -3.51 5.94
N ASP A 95 19.21 -4.74 5.40
CA ASP A 95 18.68 -5.97 5.98
C ASP A 95 17.18 -5.92 6.32
N ALA A 96 16.45 -4.98 5.69
CA ALA A 96 15.01 -4.86 5.87
C ALA A 96 14.23 -5.66 4.81
N LYS A 97 12.97 -5.97 5.10
CA LYS A 97 12.05 -6.60 4.16
C LYS A 97 11.40 -5.55 3.27
N ALA A 98 11.41 -5.79 1.95
CA ALA A 98 10.73 -4.98 0.96
C ALA A 98 9.31 -5.50 0.72
N VAL A 99 8.32 -4.66 0.95
CA VAL A 99 6.88 -4.98 0.85
C VAL A 99 6.19 -4.02 -0.10
N ILE A 100 5.32 -4.52 -0.96
CA ILE A 100 4.56 -3.71 -1.92
C ILE A 100 3.10 -4.12 -1.93
N PHE A 101 2.20 -3.13 -1.83
CA PHE A 101 0.78 -3.25 -2.12
C PHE A 101 0.48 -2.49 -3.41
N SER A 102 -0.17 -3.14 -4.38
CA SER A 102 -0.28 -2.62 -5.73
C SER A 102 -1.58 -3.07 -6.41
N ASN A 103 -2.07 -2.27 -7.36
CA ASN A 103 -3.13 -2.72 -8.26
C ASN A 103 -2.67 -3.80 -9.25
N GLY A 104 -1.38 -4.12 -9.30
CA GLY A 104 -0.79 -5.19 -10.09
C GLY A 104 -0.76 -4.96 -11.61
N PHE A 105 -1.26 -3.83 -12.11
CA PHE A 105 -1.41 -3.59 -13.55
C PHE A 105 -0.08 -3.65 -14.31
N ARG A 106 1.00 -3.21 -13.69
CA ARG A 106 2.36 -3.22 -14.29
C ARG A 106 3.22 -4.38 -13.81
N MET A 107 2.72 -5.23 -12.92
CA MET A 107 3.49 -6.31 -12.31
C MET A 107 3.46 -7.57 -13.19
N HIS A 108 4.14 -7.49 -14.33
CA HIS A 108 4.25 -8.57 -15.31
C HIS A 108 5.54 -8.49 -16.12
N GLY A 109 5.87 -9.57 -16.85
CA GLY A 109 7.02 -9.64 -17.75
C GLY A 109 8.36 -9.35 -17.05
N GLN A 110 9.29 -8.73 -17.76
CA GLN A 110 10.63 -8.47 -17.24
C GLN A 110 10.64 -7.55 -16.02
N PHE A 111 9.78 -6.53 -15.98
CA PHE A 111 9.70 -5.63 -14.82
C PHE A 111 9.34 -6.36 -13.52
N MET A 112 8.42 -7.30 -13.58
CA MET A 112 8.05 -8.15 -12.44
C MET A 112 9.23 -9.02 -12.02
N LYS A 113 9.93 -9.65 -12.98
CA LYS A 113 11.11 -10.46 -12.72
C LYS A 113 12.22 -9.65 -12.05
N ASP A 114 12.50 -8.45 -12.58
CA ASP A 114 13.51 -7.54 -12.02
C ASP A 114 13.18 -7.15 -10.56
N CYS A 115 11.89 -6.98 -10.21
CA CYS A 115 11.49 -6.71 -8.84
C CYS A 115 11.72 -7.92 -7.92
N VAL A 116 11.35 -9.13 -8.35
CA VAL A 116 11.57 -10.37 -7.58
C VAL A 116 13.07 -10.62 -7.39
N ASP A 117 13.85 -10.50 -8.46
CA ASP A 117 15.30 -10.72 -8.45
C ASP A 117 16.05 -9.65 -7.62
N ALA A 118 15.48 -8.46 -7.49
CA ALA A 118 15.99 -7.42 -6.59
C ALA A 118 15.82 -7.76 -5.10
N GLY A 119 15.11 -8.84 -4.75
CA GLY A 119 14.90 -9.32 -3.39
C GLY A 119 13.59 -8.83 -2.77
N LEU A 120 12.52 -8.67 -3.57
CA LEU A 120 11.20 -8.39 -3.06
C LEU A 120 10.74 -9.53 -2.13
N ASP A 121 10.37 -9.20 -0.88
CA ASP A 121 9.96 -10.19 0.13
C ASP A 121 8.45 -10.46 0.11
N PHE A 122 7.65 -9.46 -0.24
CA PHE A 122 6.20 -9.58 -0.19
C PHE A 122 5.52 -8.69 -1.22
N PHE A 123 4.59 -9.26 -1.99
CA PHE A 123 3.76 -8.54 -2.93
C PHE A 123 2.29 -8.86 -2.73
N ARG A 124 1.47 -7.82 -2.51
CA ARG A 124 0.03 -7.94 -2.34
C ARG A 124 -0.70 -7.26 -3.50
N PHE A 125 -1.41 -8.07 -4.27
CA PHE A 125 -2.31 -7.56 -5.30
C PHE A 125 -3.59 -7.03 -4.67
N SER A 126 -3.88 -5.74 -4.87
CA SER A 126 -5.19 -5.18 -4.56
C SER A 126 -6.21 -5.73 -5.55
N PHE A 127 -7.03 -6.67 -5.10
CA PHE A 127 -8.00 -7.36 -5.94
C PHE A 127 -9.41 -7.23 -5.34
N VAL A 128 -9.99 -6.01 -5.47
CA VAL A 128 -11.29 -5.68 -4.88
C VAL A 128 -12.39 -5.90 -5.90
N GLY A 129 -13.29 -6.84 -5.60
CA GLY A 129 -14.35 -7.30 -6.48
C GLY A 129 -14.18 -8.77 -6.89
N SER A 130 -15.19 -9.58 -6.61
CA SER A 130 -15.20 -11.03 -6.86
C SER A 130 -15.59 -11.41 -8.29
N THR A 131 -16.16 -10.48 -9.05
CA THR A 131 -16.54 -10.64 -10.47
C THR A 131 -15.96 -9.52 -11.31
N PRO A 132 -15.89 -9.69 -12.66
CA PRO A 132 -15.42 -8.62 -13.56
C PRO A 132 -16.17 -7.29 -13.38
N GLU A 133 -17.50 -7.34 -13.16
CA GLU A 133 -18.35 -6.17 -12.98
C GLU A 133 -18.04 -5.47 -11.67
N LYS A 134 -17.93 -6.24 -10.56
CA LYS A 134 -17.58 -5.70 -9.24
C LYS A 134 -16.16 -5.18 -9.23
N TYR A 135 -15.22 -5.86 -9.85
CA TYR A 135 -13.86 -5.37 -9.99
C TYR A 135 -13.81 -4.04 -10.74
N GLN A 136 -14.56 -3.90 -11.85
CA GLN A 136 -14.64 -2.65 -12.62
C GLN A 136 -15.30 -1.51 -11.81
N GLU A 137 -16.29 -1.83 -11.01
CA GLU A 137 -16.96 -0.87 -10.12
C GLU A 137 -16.00 -0.29 -9.07
N TRP A 138 -15.18 -1.13 -8.46
CA TRP A 138 -14.34 -0.76 -7.31
C TRP A 138 -12.89 -0.42 -7.67
N MET A 139 -12.30 -1.17 -8.60
CA MET A 139 -10.93 -0.97 -9.11
C MET A 139 -10.96 -0.22 -10.43
N ASN A 140 -11.68 0.90 -10.47
CA ASN A 140 -11.93 1.64 -11.70
C ASN A 140 -10.64 2.06 -12.39
N ASN A 141 -10.58 1.73 -13.68
CA ASN A 141 -9.54 2.16 -14.59
C ASN A 141 -10.24 2.71 -15.85
N THR A 142 -9.79 3.86 -16.32
CA THR A 142 -10.34 4.53 -17.52
C THR A 142 -10.22 3.71 -18.80
N ARG A 143 -9.48 2.59 -18.78
CA ARG A 143 -9.24 1.71 -19.93
C ARG A 143 -10.12 0.46 -19.97
N GLY A 144 -11.12 0.35 -19.10
CA GLY A 144 -12.00 -0.80 -18.99
C GLY A 144 -11.59 -1.81 -17.93
N SER A 145 -12.30 -2.96 -17.89
CA SER A 145 -12.02 -3.97 -16.87
C SER A 145 -10.67 -4.66 -17.08
N ASN A 146 -9.90 -4.72 -16.00
CA ASN A 146 -8.61 -5.40 -15.98
C ASN A 146 -8.67 -6.72 -15.18
N TYR A 147 -9.84 -7.20 -14.84
CA TYR A 147 -10.05 -8.40 -14.01
C TYR A 147 -9.21 -9.59 -14.47
N GLU A 148 -9.40 -10.01 -15.74
CA GLU A 148 -8.68 -11.15 -16.31
C GLU A 148 -7.17 -10.85 -16.47
N LEU A 149 -6.82 -9.60 -16.77
CA LEU A 149 -5.42 -9.20 -16.88
C LEU A 149 -4.69 -9.36 -15.56
N ILE A 150 -5.28 -8.90 -14.45
CA ILE A 150 -4.66 -8.99 -13.13
C ILE A 150 -4.60 -10.45 -12.66
N LYS A 151 -5.64 -11.28 -12.93
CA LYS A 151 -5.58 -12.73 -12.70
C LYS A 151 -4.35 -13.36 -13.37
N LYS A 152 -4.11 -13.00 -14.63
CA LYS A 152 -2.93 -13.45 -15.37
C LYS A 152 -1.63 -13.00 -14.69
N HIS A 153 -1.53 -11.75 -14.26
CA HIS A 153 -0.32 -11.22 -13.62
C HIS A 153 -0.06 -11.90 -12.26
N VAL A 154 -1.11 -12.20 -11.48
CA VAL A 154 -0.96 -12.98 -10.24
C VAL A 154 -0.34 -14.34 -10.54
N LYS A 155 -0.90 -15.09 -11.50
CA LYS A 155 -0.37 -16.40 -11.89
C LYS A 155 1.07 -16.31 -12.40
N GLU A 156 1.36 -15.37 -13.30
CA GLU A 156 2.70 -15.16 -13.87
C GLU A 156 3.73 -14.89 -12.77
N MET A 157 3.39 -14.06 -11.78
CA MET A 157 4.30 -13.77 -10.67
C MET A 157 4.50 -14.98 -9.76
N MET A 158 3.45 -15.72 -9.44
CA MET A 158 3.55 -16.95 -8.63
C MET A 158 4.41 -18.01 -9.31
N ASP A 159 4.22 -18.21 -10.62
CA ASP A 159 5.03 -19.16 -11.40
C ASP A 159 6.50 -18.75 -11.39
N TYR A 160 6.79 -17.47 -11.61
CA TYR A 160 8.18 -17.00 -11.60
C TYR A 160 8.84 -17.10 -10.20
N VAL A 161 8.12 -16.74 -9.14
CA VAL A 161 8.63 -16.91 -7.76
C VAL A 161 9.00 -18.37 -7.50
N LYS A 162 8.16 -19.30 -7.95
CA LYS A 162 8.44 -20.75 -7.82
C LYS A 162 9.63 -21.19 -8.69
N GLU A 163 9.70 -20.73 -9.93
CA GLU A 163 10.77 -21.07 -10.88
C GLU A 163 12.13 -20.52 -10.44
N SER A 164 12.17 -19.29 -9.94
CA SER A 164 13.40 -18.62 -9.48
C SER A 164 13.89 -19.11 -8.12
N GLY A 165 13.05 -19.84 -7.36
CA GLY A 165 13.35 -20.21 -5.98
C GLY A 165 13.34 -19.03 -5.01
N SER A 166 12.66 -17.94 -5.35
CA SER A 166 12.51 -16.77 -4.50
C SER A 166 11.59 -17.06 -3.31
N ASP A 167 11.92 -16.51 -2.15
CA ASP A 167 11.07 -16.54 -0.94
C ASP A 167 9.96 -15.47 -0.94
N CYS A 168 9.78 -14.75 -2.04
CA CYS A 168 8.75 -13.72 -2.16
C CYS A 168 7.36 -14.30 -1.92
N VAL A 169 6.64 -13.73 -0.97
CA VAL A 169 5.24 -14.09 -0.72
C VAL A 169 4.35 -13.28 -1.63
N VAL A 170 3.53 -13.97 -2.43
CA VAL A 170 2.54 -13.36 -3.31
C VAL A 170 1.15 -13.66 -2.75
N GLU A 171 0.36 -12.61 -2.56
CA GLU A 171 -1.03 -12.75 -2.14
C GLU A 171 -1.94 -11.72 -2.78
N THR A 172 -3.24 -11.96 -2.67
CA THR A 172 -4.27 -10.98 -3.02
C THR A 172 -4.90 -10.40 -1.76
N TYR A 173 -5.54 -9.23 -1.86
CA TYR A 173 -6.41 -8.76 -0.80
C TYR A 173 -7.72 -8.23 -1.37
N HIS A 174 -8.78 -8.42 -0.61
CA HIS A 174 -10.13 -7.99 -0.95
C HIS A 174 -10.72 -7.11 0.16
N LEU A 175 -11.47 -6.10 -0.24
CA LEU A 175 -12.33 -5.34 0.66
C LEU A 175 -13.77 -5.82 0.47
N ILE A 176 -14.47 -6.09 1.57
CA ILE A 176 -15.90 -6.37 1.51
C ILE A 176 -16.60 -5.13 0.98
N THR A 177 -17.31 -5.27 -0.15
CA THR A 177 -17.94 -4.19 -0.88
C THR A 177 -19.46 -4.16 -0.76
N ASP A 178 -20.07 -5.30 -0.38
CA ASP A 178 -21.51 -5.45 -0.24
C ASP A 178 -21.88 -5.92 1.18
N ASN A 179 -22.21 -4.98 2.05
CA ASN A 179 -22.59 -5.30 3.43
C ASN A 179 -23.91 -6.07 3.54
N ASN A 180 -24.74 -6.09 2.48
CA ASN A 180 -26.03 -6.78 2.50
C ASN A 180 -25.91 -8.24 2.05
N ASN A 181 -24.86 -8.59 1.29
CA ASN A 181 -24.64 -9.93 0.72
C ASN A 181 -23.22 -10.45 0.99
N ILE A 182 -22.71 -10.22 2.19
CA ILE A 182 -21.32 -10.55 2.60
C ILE A 182 -20.99 -12.02 2.31
N GLU A 183 -21.89 -12.95 2.66
CA GLU A 183 -21.64 -14.39 2.53
C GLU A 183 -21.44 -14.77 1.05
N GLN A 184 -22.32 -14.29 0.17
CA GLN A 184 -22.21 -14.54 -1.26
C GLN A 184 -20.93 -13.92 -1.85
N GLU A 185 -20.58 -12.69 -1.49
CA GLU A 185 -19.37 -12.03 -1.93
C GLU A 185 -18.11 -12.81 -1.50
N LEU A 186 -18.08 -13.28 -0.24
CA LEU A 186 -16.98 -14.07 0.28
C LEU A 186 -16.86 -15.45 -0.38
N GLU A 187 -17.98 -16.12 -0.69
CA GLU A 187 -17.98 -17.38 -1.41
C GLU A 187 -17.40 -17.22 -2.82
N GLN A 188 -17.86 -16.22 -3.56
CA GLN A 188 -17.33 -15.90 -4.88
C GLN A 188 -15.84 -15.57 -4.84
N TYR A 189 -15.42 -14.78 -3.86
CA TYR A 189 -14.02 -14.40 -3.73
C TYR A 189 -13.12 -15.59 -3.35
N LYS A 190 -13.60 -16.48 -2.49
CA LYS A 190 -12.88 -17.73 -2.17
C LYS A 190 -12.68 -18.61 -3.41
N ALA A 191 -13.71 -18.76 -4.23
CA ALA A 191 -13.59 -19.51 -5.48
C ALA A 191 -12.53 -18.90 -6.42
N LEU A 192 -12.47 -17.58 -6.51
CA LEU A 192 -11.42 -16.87 -7.27
C LEU A 192 -10.03 -17.16 -6.70
N VAL A 193 -9.86 -17.10 -5.37
CA VAL A 193 -8.57 -17.35 -4.71
C VAL A 193 -8.13 -18.82 -4.92
N GLU A 194 -9.05 -19.76 -4.85
CA GLU A 194 -8.79 -21.18 -5.16
C GLU A 194 -8.34 -21.36 -6.62
N GLU A 195 -9.01 -20.70 -7.58
CA GLU A 195 -8.59 -20.69 -8.98
C GLU A 195 -7.19 -20.11 -9.18
N LEU A 196 -6.84 -19.04 -8.45
CA LEU A 196 -5.54 -18.41 -8.51
C LEU A 196 -4.45 -19.23 -7.80
N GLY A 197 -4.83 -20.03 -6.80
CA GLY A 197 -3.91 -20.81 -5.98
C GLY A 197 -3.02 -19.96 -5.07
N CYS A 198 -3.42 -18.72 -4.77
CA CYS A 198 -2.65 -17.79 -3.93
C CYS A 198 -3.23 -17.66 -2.51
N LYS A 199 -2.44 -17.06 -1.61
CA LYS A 199 -2.95 -16.61 -0.31
C LYS A 199 -3.78 -15.34 -0.49
N THR A 200 -4.64 -15.05 0.49
CA THR A 200 -5.45 -13.83 0.48
C THR A 200 -5.71 -13.30 1.87
N GLU A 201 -5.93 -11.99 1.95
CA GLU A 201 -6.53 -11.34 3.11
C GLU A 201 -7.84 -10.64 2.73
N ILE A 202 -8.80 -10.67 3.64
CA ILE A 202 -10.11 -10.04 3.47
C ILE A 202 -10.29 -9.01 4.57
N TRP A 203 -10.50 -7.76 4.16
CA TRP A 203 -10.69 -6.65 5.08
C TRP A 203 -12.09 -6.06 4.91
N LYS A 204 -12.56 -5.48 5.99
CA LYS A 204 -13.76 -4.65 5.94
C LYS A 204 -13.41 -3.29 5.35
N MET A 205 -14.34 -2.73 4.57
CA MET A 205 -14.19 -1.37 4.06
C MET A 205 -14.01 -0.38 5.19
N HIS A 206 -13.16 0.61 5.01
CA HIS A 206 -12.96 1.71 5.96
C HIS A 206 -13.21 3.05 5.27
N ASN A 207 -13.59 4.05 6.04
CA ASN A 207 -14.04 5.35 5.53
C ASN A 207 -12.94 6.39 5.35
N TRP A 208 -11.67 6.00 5.38
CA TRP A 208 -10.53 6.91 5.28
C TRP A 208 -10.65 8.13 6.20
N SER A 209 -10.89 7.90 7.48
CA SER A 209 -11.06 8.95 8.50
C SER A 209 -12.21 9.94 8.18
N GLY A 210 -13.28 9.45 7.57
CA GLY A 210 -14.46 10.22 7.24
C GLY A 210 -14.46 10.84 5.84
N ALA A 211 -13.48 10.52 4.99
CA ALA A 211 -13.45 10.98 3.60
C ALA A 211 -14.59 10.37 2.75
N TYR A 212 -15.11 9.23 3.18
CA TYR A 212 -16.21 8.52 2.52
C TYR A 212 -17.36 8.25 3.48
N ASP A 213 -18.59 8.44 3.01
CA ASP A 213 -19.77 7.85 3.62
C ASP A 213 -19.98 6.45 3.03
N ILE A 214 -19.57 5.43 3.75
CA ILE A 214 -19.74 4.02 3.40
C ILE A 214 -20.84 3.35 4.24
N GLY A 215 -21.78 4.13 4.74
CA GLY A 215 -22.82 3.67 5.64
C GLY A 215 -22.29 3.31 7.03
N GLU A 216 -22.85 2.26 7.66
CA GLU A 216 -22.33 1.78 8.95
C GLU A 216 -20.89 1.29 8.78
N THR A 217 -19.97 2.21 8.95
CA THR A 217 -18.56 1.86 9.01
C THR A 217 -18.33 0.95 10.21
N ASN A 218 -17.37 0.05 10.09
CA ASN A 218 -16.76 -0.60 11.24
C ASN A 218 -15.94 0.41 12.06
N ALA A 219 -16.45 1.62 12.24
CA ALA A 219 -16.04 2.46 13.34
C ALA A 219 -16.15 1.56 14.54
N ARG A 220 -15.02 1.28 15.18
CA ARG A 220 -15.00 0.45 16.40
C ARG A 220 -16.04 1.06 17.35
N THR A 221 -17.22 0.45 17.38
CA THR A 221 -18.28 0.79 18.33
C THR A 221 -17.81 0.29 19.70
N GLY A 222 -17.06 1.11 20.37
CA GLY A 222 -16.52 0.80 21.69
C GLY A 222 -15.83 2.03 22.27
N ASN A 223 -15.57 2.00 23.56
CA ASN A 223 -14.91 3.08 24.31
C ASN A 223 -13.44 3.39 23.89
N VAL A 224 -13.07 3.17 22.63
CA VAL A 224 -11.74 3.51 22.14
C VAL A 224 -11.67 5.02 21.93
N LYS A 225 -11.15 5.73 22.93
CA LYS A 225 -11.03 7.19 22.93
C LYS A 225 -9.85 7.70 22.11
N THR A 226 -8.91 6.82 21.70
CA THR A 226 -7.67 7.21 20.99
C THR A 226 -7.28 6.19 19.94
N CYS A 227 -6.72 6.67 18.81
CA CYS A 227 -6.07 5.83 17.82
C CYS A 227 -4.67 5.45 18.31
N GLY A 228 -4.32 4.15 18.27
CA GLY A 228 -3.00 3.64 18.67
C GLY A 228 -1.89 3.93 17.65
N ARG A 229 -2.21 4.30 16.41
CA ARG A 229 -1.24 4.52 15.33
C ARG A 229 -0.13 5.52 15.65
N PRO A 230 -0.39 6.70 16.26
CA PRO A 230 0.67 7.63 16.61
C PRO A 230 1.66 7.10 17.66
N PHE A 231 1.33 5.99 18.31
CA PHE A 231 2.15 5.33 19.34
C PHE A 231 2.72 3.98 18.88
N SER A 232 2.49 3.61 17.61
CA SER A 232 3.09 2.42 17.01
C SER A 232 4.52 2.75 16.54
N PRO A 233 5.39 1.74 16.40
CA PRO A 233 6.73 1.90 15.83
C PRO A 233 6.70 2.04 14.30
N ASP A 234 5.59 2.52 13.75
CA ASP A 234 5.41 2.71 12.31
C ASP A 234 5.57 4.19 11.94
N VAL A 235 6.24 4.46 10.82
CA VAL A 235 6.37 5.79 10.24
C VAL A 235 5.90 5.80 8.79
N VAL A 236 5.32 6.91 8.35
CA VAL A 236 4.92 7.11 6.94
C VAL A 236 5.67 8.31 6.38
N ILE A 237 6.40 8.11 5.30
CA ILE A 237 7.18 9.14 4.62
C ILE A 237 6.63 9.29 3.19
N ARG A 238 6.18 10.49 2.85
CA ARG A 238 5.52 10.77 1.57
C ARG A 238 6.49 11.36 0.56
N ALA A 239 6.36 10.90 -0.69
CA ALA A 239 7.02 11.54 -1.83
C ALA A 239 6.39 12.92 -2.08
N GLY A 240 7.17 13.96 -1.97
CA GLY A 240 6.70 15.34 -2.07
C GLY A 240 6.09 15.82 -0.77
N GLY A 241 6.74 16.75 -0.14
CA GLY A 241 6.33 17.33 1.12
C GLY A 241 5.14 18.27 1.00
N VAL A 242 4.62 18.66 2.17
CA VAL A 242 3.73 19.79 2.31
C VAL A 242 4.59 21.06 2.25
N ASP A 243 4.14 22.08 1.53
CA ASP A 243 4.80 23.39 1.43
C ASP A 243 6.27 23.37 0.95
N GLY A 244 6.60 22.48 0.00
CA GLY A 244 7.94 22.39 -0.58
C GLY A 244 8.97 21.62 0.26
N HIS A 245 8.56 21.08 1.40
CA HIS A 245 9.38 20.17 2.20
C HIS A 245 9.32 18.75 1.64
N ARG A 246 10.45 18.21 1.24
CA ARG A 246 10.58 16.83 0.76
C ARG A 246 10.46 15.86 1.93
N GLY A 247 9.81 14.70 1.71
CA GLY A 247 9.76 13.64 2.71
C GLY A 247 8.93 13.98 3.96
N ALA A 248 7.71 14.49 3.79
CA ALA A 248 6.83 14.74 4.93
C ALA A 248 6.56 13.46 5.73
N VAL A 249 6.89 13.48 7.02
CA VAL A 249 6.68 12.37 7.95
C VAL A 249 5.29 12.48 8.57
N HIS A 250 4.53 11.39 8.51
CA HIS A 250 3.19 11.29 9.05
C HIS A 250 3.06 10.10 10.01
N PRO A 251 2.23 10.21 11.04
CA PRO A 251 2.00 9.10 11.98
C PRO A 251 1.07 8.02 11.41
N CYS A 252 0.44 8.24 10.27
CA CYS A 252 -0.53 7.32 9.70
C CYS A 252 -0.68 7.50 8.19
N CYS A 253 -0.85 6.38 7.46
CA CYS A 253 -1.11 6.39 6.02
C CYS A 253 -2.47 7.00 5.63
N GLN A 254 -3.41 7.10 6.57
CA GLN A 254 -4.72 7.74 6.35
C GLN A 254 -4.69 9.27 6.49
N VAL A 255 -3.57 9.87 6.86
CA VAL A 255 -3.41 11.32 6.82
C VAL A 255 -3.34 11.74 5.36
N LEU A 256 -4.46 12.23 4.85
CA LEU A 256 -4.58 12.85 3.54
C LEU A 256 -4.10 14.27 3.70
N GLY A 257 -2.80 14.54 3.53
CA GLY A 257 -2.20 15.84 3.80
C GLY A 257 -3.07 17.01 3.33
N ARG A 258 -3.34 17.93 4.23
CA ARG A 258 -3.85 19.28 3.94
C ARG A 258 -2.68 20.24 3.94
#